data_0d37958f0a1da5348167e16ffc32ec16
#
_entry.id   0d37958f0a1da5348167e16ffc32ec16
#
_cell.length_a   1.000
_cell.length_b   1.000
_cell.length_c   1.000
_cell.angle_alpha   90.00
_cell.angle_beta   90.00
_cell.angle_gamma   90.00
#
_symmetry.space_group_name_H-M   'P 1'
#
loop_
_entity.id
_entity.type
_entity.pdbx_description
1 polymer ?
#
loop_
_entity_poly.entity_id
_entity_poly.type
_entity_poly.pdbx_seq_one_letter_code
_entity_poly.pdbx_strand_id
1 'polypeptide(L)'
;MNPHGREAPVYFLLHIPKTAGQTIQLHLAEHCAPGAFWQPRRRLWRFGRVGEAPGDLGRVRAVGGHDVAHSLEARFSGREIRRVVLLRDPVGLQLSLYNYRMMNYLAKGLGTYSFGLHLAALPRDYMTHLLLIRWLELPRAVVMAMSAARKYEILNRMLAGFWFVGAYTDCDRLIAAIAADLGVPPRAAPRNTAAEWGKRVEWRPLTEAELTAADRAAILAHNPIDTALWESWHAAGFAAAQVRPRPLDPQCKSDFLAHEILRPGFVFARLCRRYGMLLRRGAGGIVRGDRARDAGRWDLAARHYRRALERMPKAPAIWVQYGHALKALGELPAAEAAYRRSLALDPGTADTWLQLGHALKLQGRLAEAAEAYAECLARDPASPHAQHELAALGWTSAQITAALGIGAPAVS
;
A
#
# COMPACT_ATOMS: atom_id res chain seq x y z
N MET A 1 -25.66 12.41 -29.21
CA MET A 1 -26.41 11.15 -29.35
C MET A 1 -25.76 10.35 -30.45
N ASN A 2 -25.41 9.11 -30.18
CA ASN A 2 -24.90 8.20 -31.21
C ASN A 2 -26.03 7.89 -32.22
N PRO A 3 -25.74 7.51 -33.49
CA PRO A 3 -26.76 7.25 -34.51
C PRO A 3 -27.81 6.19 -34.13
N HIS A 4 -27.69 5.53 -33.01
CA HIS A 4 -28.65 4.56 -32.48
C HIS A 4 -29.45 5.04 -31.25
N GLY A 5 -29.50 6.33 -30.95
CA GLY A 5 -30.31 6.88 -29.83
C GLY A 5 -29.85 6.49 -28.41
N ARG A 6 -28.72 5.81 -28.27
CA ARG A 6 -28.16 5.41 -26.93
C ARG A 6 -27.22 6.47 -26.41
N GLU A 7 -27.29 6.73 -25.12
CA GLU A 7 -26.27 7.56 -24.46
C GLU A 7 -24.88 6.94 -24.64
N ALA A 8 -23.91 7.79 -24.91
CA ALA A 8 -22.56 7.36 -25.15
C ALA A 8 -21.94 6.66 -23.90
N PRO A 9 -21.09 5.63 -24.09
CA PRO A 9 -20.50 4.87 -23.02
C PRO A 9 -19.63 5.74 -22.11
N VAL A 10 -19.42 5.27 -20.87
CA VAL A 10 -18.48 5.85 -19.91
C VAL A 10 -17.34 4.89 -19.67
N TYR A 11 -16.12 5.34 -19.91
CA TYR A 11 -14.91 4.56 -19.68
C TYR A 11 -14.44 4.72 -18.24
N PHE A 12 -14.25 3.60 -17.55
CA PHE A 12 -13.68 3.54 -16.21
C PHE A 12 -12.25 3.02 -16.30
N LEU A 13 -11.30 3.94 -16.14
CA LEU A 13 -9.86 3.69 -16.29
C LEU A 13 -9.24 3.38 -14.91
N LEU A 14 -9.05 2.08 -14.63
CA LEU A 14 -8.41 1.65 -13.39
C LEU A 14 -6.90 1.89 -13.49
N HIS A 15 -6.41 2.85 -12.73
CA HIS A 15 -5.00 3.15 -12.73
C HIS A 15 -4.23 2.39 -11.64
N ILE A 16 -3.59 1.30 -12.03
CA ILE A 16 -2.53 0.68 -11.24
C ILE A 16 -1.27 1.53 -11.41
N PRO A 17 -0.60 1.97 -10.34
CA PRO A 17 0.63 2.75 -10.46
C PRO A 17 1.66 2.03 -11.32
N LYS A 18 2.33 2.77 -12.21
CA LYS A 18 3.43 2.28 -13.07
C LYS A 18 2.99 1.30 -14.19
N THR A 19 1.71 1.34 -14.59
CA THR A 19 1.16 0.64 -15.74
C THR A 19 0.67 1.60 -16.84
N ALA A 20 1.43 2.64 -17.15
CA ALA A 20 1.12 3.69 -18.14
C ALA A 20 -0.14 4.54 -17.85
N GLY A 21 -0.87 4.32 -16.76
CA GLY A 21 -2.11 5.02 -16.46
C GLY A 21 -1.97 6.53 -16.36
N GLN A 22 -0.80 7.06 -15.99
CA GLN A 22 -0.55 8.50 -15.96
C GLN A 22 -0.48 9.10 -17.38
N THR A 23 0.12 8.38 -18.32
CA THR A 23 0.13 8.77 -19.75
C THR A 23 -1.30 8.91 -20.27
N ILE A 24 -2.15 7.91 -20.00
CA ILE A 24 -3.56 7.92 -20.41
C ILE A 24 -4.31 9.09 -19.76
N GLN A 25 -4.16 9.27 -18.44
CA GLN A 25 -4.88 10.32 -17.71
C GLN A 25 -4.52 11.72 -18.18
N LEU A 26 -3.23 12.00 -18.38
CA LEU A 26 -2.77 13.30 -18.89
C LEU A 26 -3.26 13.52 -20.31
N HIS A 27 -3.18 12.50 -21.16
CA HIS A 27 -3.69 12.58 -22.53
C HIS A 27 -5.19 12.90 -22.58
N LEU A 28 -6.00 12.23 -21.76
CA LEU A 28 -7.43 12.50 -21.66
C LEU A 28 -7.73 13.88 -21.07
N ALA A 29 -6.95 14.31 -20.07
CA ALA A 29 -7.11 15.63 -19.45
C ALA A 29 -6.78 16.76 -20.43
N GLU A 30 -5.82 16.56 -21.34
CA GLU A 30 -5.38 17.53 -22.33
C GLU A 30 -6.32 17.60 -23.55
N HIS A 31 -6.94 16.48 -23.94
CA HIS A 31 -7.63 16.37 -25.23
C HIS A 31 -9.14 16.12 -25.14
N CYS A 32 -9.66 15.68 -23.99
CA CYS A 32 -11.12 15.58 -23.83
C CYS A 32 -11.78 16.95 -23.75
N ALA A 33 -13.01 17.03 -24.21
CA ALA A 33 -13.83 18.22 -24.03
C ALA A 33 -13.95 18.59 -22.53
N PRO A 34 -14.08 19.89 -22.20
CA PRO A 34 -14.21 20.32 -20.80
C PRO A 34 -15.36 19.59 -20.07
N GLY A 35 -15.01 18.96 -18.93
CA GLY A 35 -15.94 18.17 -18.13
C GLY A 35 -16.16 16.73 -18.60
N ALA A 36 -15.59 16.31 -19.74
CA ALA A 36 -15.75 14.95 -20.25
C ALA A 36 -14.81 13.94 -19.55
N PHE A 37 -13.68 14.37 -19.01
CA PHE A 37 -12.80 13.53 -18.20
C PHE A 37 -12.91 13.91 -16.72
N TRP A 38 -13.33 12.97 -15.89
CA TRP A 38 -13.41 13.13 -14.45
C TRP A 38 -12.34 12.32 -13.74
N GLN A 39 -11.54 13.01 -12.91
CA GLN A 39 -10.55 12.40 -12.04
C GLN A 39 -11.01 12.52 -10.58
N PRO A 40 -11.67 11.48 -10.04
CA PRO A 40 -12.10 11.51 -8.66
C PRO A 40 -10.89 11.62 -7.73
N ARG A 41 -10.91 12.59 -6.82
CA ARG A 41 -9.90 12.75 -5.78
C ARG A 41 -10.55 12.38 -4.45
N ARG A 42 -10.16 11.27 -3.86
CA ARG A 42 -10.49 11.00 -2.47
C ARG A 42 -9.65 11.94 -1.61
N ARG A 43 -10.26 12.97 -1.07
CA ARG A 43 -9.64 13.68 0.04
C ARG A 43 -9.43 12.66 1.15
N LEU A 44 -8.16 12.23 1.28
CA LEU A 44 -7.57 11.48 2.40
C LEU A 44 -8.61 10.88 3.37
N TRP A 45 -8.90 9.59 3.23
CA TRP A 45 -9.33 8.61 4.25
C TRP A 45 -10.24 9.08 5.42
N ARG A 46 -10.83 10.27 5.34
CA ARG A 46 -11.77 10.82 6.30
C ARG A 46 -13.17 10.89 5.70
N PHE A 47 -14.01 9.93 6.05
CA PHE A 47 -15.47 9.99 5.93
C PHE A 47 -16.11 9.83 4.54
N GLY A 48 -15.64 8.90 3.69
CA GLY A 48 -16.49 8.40 2.60
C GLY A 48 -16.96 9.43 1.55
N ARG A 49 -16.42 10.65 1.55
CA ARG A 49 -16.72 11.64 0.53
C ARG A 49 -15.76 11.46 -0.63
N VAL A 50 -16.28 10.92 -1.71
CA VAL A 50 -15.70 11.07 -3.05
C VAL A 50 -15.54 12.56 -3.31
N GLY A 51 -14.39 13.00 -3.87
CA GLY A 51 -14.20 14.38 -4.30
C GLY A 51 -15.38 14.85 -5.13
N GLU A 52 -15.67 16.14 -5.12
CA GLU A 52 -16.83 16.71 -5.78
C GLU A 52 -16.95 16.15 -7.20
N ALA A 53 -18.10 15.52 -7.46
CA ALA A 53 -18.44 15.09 -8.80
C ALA A 53 -18.63 16.33 -9.66
N PRO A 54 -18.32 16.26 -10.97
CA PRO A 54 -18.71 17.31 -11.90
C PRO A 54 -20.20 17.63 -11.75
N GLY A 55 -20.57 18.90 -11.84
CA GLY A 55 -21.98 19.34 -11.74
C GLY A 55 -22.88 18.68 -12.76
N ASP A 56 -22.32 18.32 -13.92
CA ASP A 56 -23.03 17.63 -15.01
C ASP A 56 -22.35 16.29 -15.32
N LEU A 57 -22.88 15.20 -14.79
CA LEU A 57 -22.42 13.84 -15.07
C LEU A 57 -22.78 13.37 -16.49
N GLY A 58 -23.73 13.97 -17.14
CA GLY A 58 -24.11 13.68 -18.53
C GLY A 58 -22.97 13.93 -19.52
N ARG A 59 -22.11 14.92 -19.23
CA ARG A 59 -20.93 15.23 -20.05
C ARG A 59 -19.76 14.27 -19.84
N VAL A 60 -19.71 13.58 -18.69
CA VAL A 60 -18.58 12.69 -18.37
C VAL A 60 -18.56 11.50 -19.34
N ARG A 61 -17.43 11.31 -19.99
CA ARG A 61 -17.17 10.23 -20.96
C ARG A 61 -16.10 9.27 -20.44
N ALA A 62 -15.22 9.74 -19.56
CA ALA A 62 -14.20 8.90 -18.93
C ALA A 62 -14.00 9.29 -17.47
N VAL A 63 -13.81 8.29 -16.63
CA VAL A 63 -13.46 8.40 -15.21
C VAL A 63 -12.12 7.69 -15.01
N GLY A 64 -11.11 8.39 -14.53
CA GLY A 64 -9.76 7.81 -14.40
C GLY A 64 -9.02 8.28 -13.16
N GLY A 65 -8.11 7.47 -12.65
CA GLY A 65 -7.27 7.84 -11.50
C GLY A 65 -7.01 6.70 -10.54
N HIS A 66 -6.24 7.02 -9.49
CA HIS A 66 -5.94 6.07 -8.43
C HIS A 66 -7.13 5.80 -7.48
N ASP A 67 -8.11 6.68 -7.49
CA ASP A 67 -9.26 6.65 -6.59
C ASP A 67 -10.56 6.23 -7.30
N VAL A 68 -10.43 5.67 -8.49
CA VAL A 68 -11.56 5.07 -9.21
C VAL A 68 -11.97 3.78 -8.50
N ALA A 69 -13.27 3.69 -8.19
CA ALA A 69 -13.86 2.55 -7.51
C ALA A 69 -15.16 2.15 -8.22
N HIS A 70 -15.53 0.87 -8.14
CA HIS A 70 -16.71 0.35 -8.81
C HIS A 70 -18.02 1.00 -8.31
N SER A 71 -18.06 1.44 -7.04
CA SER A 71 -19.23 2.14 -6.48
C SER A 71 -19.56 3.45 -7.22
N LEU A 72 -18.57 4.04 -7.89
CA LEU A 72 -18.79 5.25 -8.70
C LEU A 72 -19.66 4.99 -9.93
N GLU A 73 -19.71 3.75 -10.41
CA GLU A 73 -20.51 3.38 -11.58
C GLU A 73 -22.01 3.62 -11.38
N ALA A 74 -22.49 3.46 -10.13
CA ALA A 74 -23.89 3.71 -9.80
C ALA A 74 -24.36 5.15 -10.14
N ARG A 75 -23.42 6.09 -10.28
CA ARG A 75 -23.70 7.48 -10.67
C ARG A 75 -24.01 7.63 -12.15
N PHE A 76 -23.75 6.61 -12.95
CA PHE A 76 -23.94 6.58 -14.40
C PHE A 76 -24.99 5.51 -14.77
N SER A 77 -26.03 5.37 -13.93
CA SER A 77 -27.12 4.43 -14.19
C SER A 77 -27.78 4.76 -15.54
N GLY A 78 -28.07 3.72 -16.32
CA GLY A 78 -28.62 3.86 -17.68
C GLY A 78 -27.59 3.99 -18.79
N ARG A 79 -26.30 4.22 -18.48
CA ARG A 79 -25.21 4.28 -19.46
C ARG A 79 -24.40 3.00 -19.51
N GLU A 80 -23.88 2.66 -20.68
CA GLU A 80 -22.92 1.57 -20.83
C GLU A 80 -21.61 1.91 -20.12
N ILE A 81 -21.14 1.03 -19.22
CA ILE A 81 -19.87 1.17 -18.51
C ILE A 81 -18.82 0.29 -19.17
N ARG A 82 -17.74 0.91 -19.65
CA ARG A 82 -16.59 0.24 -20.24
C ARG A 82 -15.40 0.30 -19.30
N ARG A 83 -15.15 -0.81 -18.57
CA ARG A 83 -14.03 -0.91 -17.64
C ARG A 83 -12.75 -1.23 -18.40
N VAL A 84 -11.68 -0.53 -18.07
CA VAL A 84 -10.37 -0.74 -18.68
C VAL A 84 -9.28 -0.77 -17.64
N VAL A 85 -8.30 -1.63 -17.83
CA VAL A 85 -7.11 -1.74 -16.99
C VAL A 85 -5.90 -2.17 -17.81
N LEU A 86 -4.74 -1.65 -17.45
CA LEU A 86 -3.47 -2.13 -17.94
C LEU A 86 -2.74 -2.85 -16.80
N LEU A 87 -2.28 -4.07 -17.07
CA LEU A 87 -1.48 -4.88 -16.17
C LEU A 87 0.00 -4.76 -16.55
N ARG A 88 0.85 -5.14 -15.63
CA ARG A 88 2.29 -5.19 -15.85
C ARG A 88 2.87 -6.44 -15.20
N ASP A 89 3.90 -7.01 -15.82
CA ASP A 89 4.65 -8.10 -15.22
C ASP A 89 5.18 -7.71 -13.84
N PRO A 90 5.20 -8.63 -12.87
CA PRO A 90 5.59 -8.29 -11.49
C PRO A 90 7.04 -7.80 -11.36
N VAL A 91 7.97 -8.29 -12.20
CA VAL A 91 9.38 -7.89 -12.16
C VAL A 91 9.50 -6.43 -12.60
N GLY A 92 9.00 -6.11 -13.78
CA GLY A 92 9.03 -4.76 -14.32
C GLY A 92 8.22 -3.78 -13.49
N LEU A 93 7.12 -4.23 -12.85
CA LEU A 93 6.33 -3.40 -11.95
C LEU A 93 7.12 -3.01 -10.71
N GLN A 94 7.72 -3.99 -10.00
CA GLN A 94 8.48 -3.75 -8.78
C GLN A 94 9.70 -2.87 -9.05
N LEU A 95 10.40 -3.12 -10.14
CA LEU A 95 11.53 -2.31 -10.57
C LEU A 95 11.11 -0.85 -10.86
N SER A 96 10.01 -0.67 -11.57
CA SER A 96 9.50 0.67 -11.88
C SER A 96 9.02 1.43 -10.62
N LEU A 97 8.42 0.71 -9.65
CA LEU A 97 8.03 1.29 -8.36
C LEU A 97 9.25 1.69 -7.53
N TYR A 98 10.29 0.84 -7.50
CA TYR A 98 11.55 1.13 -6.82
C TYR A 98 12.19 2.39 -7.38
N ASN A 99 12.43 2.44 -8.67
CA ASN A 99 13.04 3.59 -9.34
C ASN A 99 12.25 4.89 -9.08
N TYR A 100 10.92 4.83 -9.17
CA TYR A 100 10.07 5.98 -8.86
C TYR A 100 10.19 6.45 -7.41
N ARG A 101 10.23 5.53 -6.46
CA ARG A 101 10.39 5.87 -5.04
C ARG A 101 11.76 6.45 -4.75
N MET A 102 12.81 5.84 -5.30
CA MET A 102 14.18 6.31 -5.14
C MET A 102 14.34 7.75 -5.58
N MET A 103 13.83 8.08 -6.75
CA MET A 103 13.82 9.45 -7.23
C MET A 103 13.10 10.42 -6.30
N ASN A 104 11.91 10.05 -5.83
CA ASN A 104 11.16 10.89 -4.91
C ASN A 104 11.89 11.08 -3.56
N TYR A 105 12.62 10.06 -3.10
CA TYR A 105 13.43 10.13 -1.90
C TYR A 105 14.62 11.09 -2.11
N LEU A 106 15.35 10.92 -3.20
CA LEU A 106 16.47 11.80 -3.55
C LEU A 106 16.03 13.24 -3.74
N ALA A 107 14.92 13.47 -4.45
CA ALA A 107 14.36 14.81 -4.66
C ALA A 107 13.97 15.51 -3.34
N LYS A 108 13.76 14.75 -2.27
CA LYS A 108 13.46 15.27 -0.91
C LYS A 108 14.66 15.25 0.02
N GLY A 109 15.86 14.90 -0.46
CA GLY A 109 17.05 14.78 0.36
C GLY A 109 17.04 13.63 1.38
N LEU A 110 16.22 12.60 1.16
CA LEU A 110 16.04 11.47 2.09
C LEU A 110 17.03 10.31 1.87
N GLY A 111 17.95 10.45 0.90
CA GLY A 111 18.94 9.41 0.58
C GLY A 111 18.37 8.24 -0.22
N THR A 112 19.06 7.08 -0.13
CA THR A 112 18.74 5.86 -0.87
C THR A 112 18.48 4.69 0.07
N TYR A 113 17.79 3.66 -0.43
CA TYR A 113 17.61 2.39 0.27
C TYR A 113 17.69 1.20 -0.70
N SER A 114 17.96 0.01 -0.19
CA SER A 114 18.17 -1.18 -1.01
C SER A 114 16.87 -1.68 -1.67
N PHE A 115 17.01 -2.41 -2.78
CA PHE A 115 15.88 -3.05 -3.46
C PHE A 115 15.18 -4.08 -2.55
N GLY A 116 15.92 -4.84 -1.74
CA GLY A 116 15.36 -5.77 -0.76
C GLY A 116 14.46 -5.07 0.28
N LEU A 117 14.87 -3.91 0.78
CA LEU A 117 14.04 -3.11 1.69
C LEU A 117 12.78 -2.58 0.99
N HIS A 118 12.89 -2.24 -0.29
CA HIS A 118 11.73 -1.85 -1.09
C HIS A 118 10.67 -2.96 -1.15
N LEU A 119 11.09 -4.19 -1.46
CA LEU A 119 10.17 -5.33 -1.51
C LEU A 119 9.53 -5.59 -0.15
N ALA A 120 10.32 -5.58 0.92
CA ALA A 120 9.80 -5.79 2.28
C ALA A 120 8.77 -4.74 2.71
N ALA A 121 8.90 -3.50 2.22
CA ALA A 121 8.01 -2.39 2.55
C ALA A 121 6.71 -2.36 1.73
N LEU A 122 6.60 -3.16 0.68
CA LEU A 122 5.38 -3.24 -0.14
C LEU A 122 4.45 -4.36 0.32
N PRO A 123 3.13 -4.20 0.15
CA PRO A 123 2.23 -5.34 0.32
C PRO A 123 2.55 -6.41 -0.73
N ARG A 124 2.46 -7.67 -0.32
CA ARG A 124 2.51 -8.80 -1.25
C ARG A 124 1.40 -8.66 -2.28
N ASP A 125 1.68 -9.11 -3.52
CA ASP A 125 0.72 -9.06 -4.62
C ASP A 125 0.12 -7.66 -4.78
N TYR A 126 0.97 -6.71 -5.16
CA TYR A 126 0.65 -5.28 -5.16
C TYR A 126 -0.54 -4.91 -6.06
N MET A 127 -0.62 -5.49 -7.28
CA MET A 127 -1.77 -5.26 -8.18
C MET A 127 -3.05 -5.86 -7.61
N THR A 128 -2.98 -7.10 -7.14
CA THR A 128 -4.07 -7.79 -6.43
C THR A 128 -4.59 -6.97 -5.27
N HIS A 129 -3.68 -6.43 -4.44
CA HIS A 129 -4.04 -5.60 -3.30
C HIS A 129 -4.80 -4.32 -3.72
N LEU A 130 -4.34 -3.65 -4.78
CA LEU A 130 -4.99 -2.45 -5.30
C LEU A 130 -6.37 -2.76 -5.89
N LEU A 131 -6.48 -3.80 -6.70
CA LEU A 131 -7.73 -4.17 -7.36
C LEU A 131 -8.80 -4.59 -6.35
N LEU A 132 -8.46 -5.41 -5.36
CA LEU A 132 -9.41 -5.87 -4.36
C LEU A 132 -9.82 -4.76 -3.38
N ILE A 133 -8.89 -3.94 -2.90
CA ILE A 133 -9.18 -2.94 -1.87
C ILE A 133 -9.67 -1.61 -2.47
N ARG A 134 -9.06 -1.16 -3.56
CA ARG A 134 -9.43 0.15 -4.12
C ARG A 134 -10.57 0.06 -5.11
N TRP A 135 -10.48 -0.88 -6.05
CA TRP A 135 -11.51 -1.01 -7.06
C TRP A 135 -12.76 -1.69 -6.51
N LEU A 136 -12.64 -2.90 -5.97
CA LEU A 136 -13.78 -3.62 -5.39
C LEU A 136 -14.20 -3.10 -4.01
N GLU A 137 -13.43 -2.18 -3.43
CA GLU A 137 -13.69 -1.57 -2.11
C GLU A 137 -13.84 -2.59 -0.98
N LEU A 138 -13.18 -3.75 -1.12
CA LEU A 138 -13.22 -4.77 -0.08
C LEU A 138 -12.45 -4.30 1.16
N PRO A 139 -12.98 -4.54 2.36
CA PRO A 139 -12.26 -4.24 3.59
C PRO A 139 -10.91 -4.95 3.63
N ARG A 140 -9.84 -4.24 4.01
CA ARG A 140 -8.48 -4.81 4.06
C ARG A 140 -8.42 -6.10 4.87
N ALA A 141 -9.12 -6.17 6.02
CA ALA A 141 -9.16 -7.37 6.86
C ALA A 141 -9.75 -8.59 6.12
N VAL A 142 -10.76 -8.37 5.27
CA VAL A 142 -11.35 -9.43 4.42
C VAL A 142 -10.32 -9.91 3.39
N VAL A 143 -9.66 -8.97 2.70
CA VAL A 143 -8.63 -9.31 1.70
C VAL A 143 -7.46 -10.04 2.35
N MET A 144 -7.02 -9.63 3.53
CA MET A 144 -5.93 -10.30 4.24
C MET A 144 -6.29 -11.72 4.69
N ALA A 145 -7.57 -11.98 5.01
CA ALA A 145 -8.05 -13.30 5.41
C ALA A 145 -8.33 -14.26 4.24
N MET A 146 -8.41 -13.73 2.99
CA MET A 146 -8.66 -14.57 1.82
C MET A 146 -7.45 -15.44 1.46
N SER A 147 -7.71 -16.68 1.03
CA SER A 147 -6.67 -17.53 0.41
C SER A 147 -6.18 -16.93 -0.93
N ALA A 148 -4.98 -17.30 -1.35
CA ALA A 148 -4.42 -16.89 -2.63
C ALA A 148 -5.31 -17.32 -3.81
N ALA A 149 -5.78 -18.57 -3.78
CA ALA A 149 -6.68 -19.10 -4.81
C ALA A 149 -7.97 -18.29 -4.94
N ARG A 150 -8.56 -17.87 -3.80
CA ARG A 150 -9.79 -17.07 -3.81
C ARG A 150 -9.59 -15.67 -4.35
N LYS A 151 -8.46 -15.01 -4.00
CA LYS A 151 -8.09 -13.71 -4.55
C LYS A 151 -7.94 -13.79 -6.07
N TYR A 152 -7.19 -14.80 -6.54
CA TYR A 152 -6.99 -15.04 -7.97
C TYR A 152 -8.30 -15.25 -8.72
N GLU A 153 -9.17 -16.12 -8.20
CA GLU A 153 -10.48 -16.42 -8.79
C GLU A 153 -11.35 -15.15 -8.93
N ILE A 154 -11.47 -14.37 -7.86
CA ILE A 154 -12.23 -13.11 -7.87
C ILE A 154 -11.70 -12.15 -8.92
N LEU A 155 -10.37 -11.97 -8.96
CA LEU A 155 -9.75 -11.05 -9.92
C LEU A 155 -9.91 -11.52 -11.36
N ASN A 156 -9.70 -12.81 -11.63
CA ASN A 156 -9.80 -13.34 -12.98
C ASN A 156 -11.24 -13.23 -13.51
N ARG A 157 -12.25 -13.54 -12.70
CA ARG A 157 -13.66 -13.32 -13.06
C ARG A 157 -13.99 -11.84 -13.26
N MET A 158 -13.48 -10.98 -12.39
CA MET A 158 -13.67 -9.52 -12.49
C MET A 158 -13.10 -9.00 -13.80
N LEU A 159 -11.85 -9.35 -14.11
CA LEU A 159 -11.16 -8.91 -15.32
C LEU A 159 -11.83 -9.46 -16.60
N ALA A 160 -12.37 -10.68 -16.56
CA ALA A 160 -13.13 -11.24 -17.68
C ALA A 160 -14.38 -10.41 -18.03
N GLY A 161 -14.92 -9.63 -17.08
CA GLY A 161 -16.01 -8.68 -17.29
C GLY A 161 -15.57 -7.29 -17.76
N PHE A 162 -14.27 -7.05 -17.95
CA PHE A 162 -13.77 -5.76 -18.44
C PHE A 162 -13.89 -5.64 -19.95
N TRP A 163 -14.12 -4.42 -20.41
CA TRP A 163 -14.14 -4.10 -21.83
C TRP A 163 -12.73 -4.17 -22.45
N PHE A 164 -11.70 -3.78 -21.67
CA PHE A 164 -10.30 -3.87 -22.10
C PHE A 164 -9.40 -4.25 -20.93
N VAL A 165 -8.65 -5.33 -21.09
CA VAL A 165 -7.52 -5.70 -20.23
C VAL A 165 -6.30 -5.82 -21.14
N GLY A 166 -5.24 -5.08 -20.88
CA GLY A 166 -4.04 -5.07 -21.69
C GLY A 166 -2.76 -5.07 -20.87
N ALA A 167 -1.62 -5.27 -21.54
CA ALA A 167 -0.31 -5.00 -20.96
C ALA A 167 -0.09 -3.48 -20.84
N TYR A 168 0.81 -3.04 -19.97
CA TYR A 168 1.17 -1.62 -19.86
C TYR A 168 1.73 -1.06 -21.19
N THR A 169 2.27 -1.91 -22.05
CA THR A 169 2.72 -1.58 -23.42
C THR A 169 1.58 -1.33 -24.38
N ASP A 170 0.36 -1.77 -24.07
CA ASP A 170 -0.83 -1.57 -24.91
C ASP A 170 -1.49 -0.19 -24.70
N CYS A 171 -0.80 0.75 -24.08
CA CYS A 171 -1.32 2.08 -23.81
C CYS A 171 -1.88 2.78 -25.05
N ASP A 172 -1.12 2.79 -26.13
CA ASP A 172 -1.53 3.42 -27.40
C ASP A 172 -2.68 2.65 -28.05
N ARG A 173 -2.68 1.31 -27.96
CA ARG A 173 -3.77 0.48 -28.44
C ARG A 173 -5.08 0.75 -27.69
N LEU A 174 -5.00 0.91 -26.36
CA LEU A 174 -6.16 1.30 -25.55
C LEU A 174 -6.69 2.69 -25.99
N ILE A 175 -5.80 3.67 -26.12
CA ILE A 175 -6.19 5.02 -26.54
C ILE A 175 -6.80 4.99 -27.94
N ALA A 176 -6.20 4.28 -28.89
CA ALA A 176 -6.74 4.13 -30.23
C ALA A 176 -8.15 3.48 -30.22
N ALA A 177 -8.36 2.48 -29.35
CA ALA A 177 -9.64 1.80 -29.24
C ALA A 177 -10.77 2.69 -28.73
N ILE A 178 -10.47 3.74 -27.99
CA ILE A 178 -11.47 4.65 -27.40
C ILE A 178 -11.44 6.06 -28.00
N ALA A 179 -10.49 6.36 -28.87
CA ALA A 179 -10.22 7.70 -29.39
C ALA A 179 -11.43 8.32 -30.08
N ALA A 180 -12.09 7.58 -30.96
CA ALA A 180 -13.26 8.06 -31.70
C ALA A 180 -14.43 8.43 -30.77
N ASP A 181 -14.68 7.60 -29.74
CA ASP A 181 -15.75 7.82 -28.78
C ASP A 181 -15.47 8.99 -27.84
N LEU A 182 -14.19 9.25 -27.54
CA LEU A 182 -13.78 10.33 -26.64
C LEU A 182 -13.45 11.64 -27.37
N GLY A 183 -13.30 11.59 -28.70
CA GLY A 183 -12.87 12.75 -29.49
C GLY A 183 -11.42 13.18 -29.18
N VAL A 184 -10.54 12.22 -28.92
CA VAL A 184 -9.14 12.46 -28.58
C VAL A 184 -8.21 11.91 -29.67
N PRO A 185 -6.95 12.38 -29.78
CA PRO A 185 -5.97 11.77 -30.68
C PRO A 185 -5.75 10.28 -30.35
N PRO A 186 -5.53 9.42 -31.38
CA PRO A 186 -5.40 7.97 -31.18
C PRO A 186 -4.04 7.53 -30.59
N ARG A 187 -3.16 8.46 -30.34
CA ARG A 187 -1.85 8.21 -29.71
C ARG A 187 -1.55 9.24 -28.65
N ALA A 188 -0.99 8.77 -27.52
CA ALA A 188 -0.49 9.63 -26.46
C ALA A 188 1.00 9.88 -26.59
N ALA A 189 1.45 11.08 -26.26
CA ALA A 189 2.85 11.32 -26.01
C ALA A 189 3.26 10.59 -24.71
N PRO A 190 4.33 9.77 -24.69
CA PRO A 190 4.80 9.15 -23.47
C PRO A 190 5.09 10.19 -22.39
N ARG A 191 4.58 9.97 -21.19
CA ARG A 191 4.73 10.89 -20.07
C ARG A 191 5.32 10.19 -18.86
N ASN A 192 6.04 10.96 -18.05
CA ASN A 192 6.62 10.47 -16.81
C ASN A 192 7.57 9.29 -17.04
N THR A 193 8.37 9.36 -18.08
CA THR A 193 9.38 8.36 -18.43
C THR A 193 10.60 8.44 -17.51
N ALA A 194 11.38 7.37 -17.42
CA ALA A 194 12.63 7.37 -16.65
C ALA A 194 13.60 8.47 -17.15
N ALA A 195 13.59 8.78 -18.45
CA ALA A 195 14.41 9.83 -19.05
C ALA A 195 14.01 11.24 -18.62
N GLU A 196 12.71 11.51 -18.41
CA GLU A 196 12.25 12.78 -17.87
C GLU A 196 12.63 12.94 -16.40
N TRP A 197 12.80 11.85 -15.71
CA TRP A 197 13.13 11.84 -14.29
C TRP A 197 14.60 12.06 -14.03
N GLY A 198 15.48 11.47 -14.83
CA GLY A 198 16.93 11.72 -14.77
C GLY A 198 17.34 13.17 -14.94
N LYS A 199 16.44 14.02 -15.49
CA LYS A 199 16.65 15.47 -15.58
C LYS A 199 16.40 16.22 -14.26
N ARG A 200 15.72 15.58 -13.29
CA ARG A 200 15.31 16.22 -12.02
C ARG A 200 16.24 15.90 -10.86
N VAL A 201 16.91 14.78 -10.90
CA VAL A 201 17.78 14.29 -9.82
C VAL A 201 18.87 13.44 -10.44
N GLU A 202 20.08 13.56 -9.93
CA GLU A 202 21.21 12.71 -10.33
C GLU A 202 20.98 11.28 -9.82
N TRP A 203 20.21 10.51 -10.57
CA TRP A 203 19.87 9.13 -10.28
C TRP A 203 19.90 8.29 -11.55
N ARG A 204 20.68 7.21 -11.50
CA ARG A 204 20.65 6.17 -12.53
C ARG A 204 19.61 5.12 -12.15
N PRO A 205 18.51 4.98 -12.90
CA PRO A 205 17.52 3.94 -12.64
C PRO A 205 18.14 2.55 -12.73
N LEU A 206 17.81 1.67 -11.79
CA LEU A 206 18.13 0.24 -11.87
C LEU A 206 17.38 -0.37 -13.07
N THR A 207 18.09 -1.13 -13.89
CA THR A 207 17.54 -1.80 -15.06
C THR A 207 17.21 -3.26 -14.77
N GLU A 208 16.41 -3.88 -15.61
CA GLU A 208 16.06 -5.29 -15.44
C GLU A 208 17.25 -6.22 -15.64
N ALA A 209 18.20 -5.84 -16.48
CA ALA A 209 19.44 -6.60 -16.71
C ALA A 209 20.36 -6.63 -15.47
N GLU A 210 20.23 -5.65 -14.59
CA GLU A 210 21.02 -5.55 -13.35
C GLU A 210 20.42 -6.32 -12.17
N LEU A 211 19.19 -6.83 -12.31
CA LEU A 211 18.60 -7.69 -11.30
C LEU A 211 19.26 -9.06 -11.30
N THR A 212 19.72 -9.48 -10.12
CA THR A 212 20.25 -10.82 -9.93
C THR A 212 19.15 -11.88 -10.05
N ALA A 213 19.53 -13.15 -10.24
CA ALA A 213 18.59 -14.26 -10.19
C ALA A 213 17.86 -14.33 -8.83
N ALA A 214 18.55 -13.99 -7.73
CA ALA A 214 17.99 -13.93 -6.39
C ALA A 214 16.94 -12.83 -6.26
N ASP A 215 17.19 -11.62 -6.82
CA ASP A 215 16.22 -10.52 -6.81
C ASP A 215 14.95 -10.91 -7.59
N ARG A 216 15.10 -11.52 -8.76
CA ARG A 216 13.96 -12.01 -9.55
C ARG A 216 13.15 -13.06 -8.79
N ALA A 217 13.82 -14.04 -8.20
CA ALA A 217 13.15 -15.05 -7.37
C ALA A 217 12.43 -14.43 -6.17
N ALA A 218 13.04 -13.46 -5.50
CA ALA A 218 12.42 -12.74 -4.39
C ALA A 218 11.18 -11.95 -4.84
N ILE A 219 11.22 -11.29 -6.00
CA ILE A 219 10.07 -10.58 -6.56
C ILE A 219 8.92 -11.55 -6.83
N LEU A 220 9.18 -12.67 -7.50
CA LEU A 220 8.15 -13.65 -7.85
C LEU A 220 7.56 -14.31 -6.58
N ALA A 221 8.41 -14.65 -5.61
CA ALA A 221 7.97 -15.18 -4.31
C ALA A 221 7.13 -14.16 -3.50
N HIS A 222 7.38 -12.86 -3.69
CA HIS A 222 6.61 -11.79 -3.05
C HIS A 222 5.27 -11.52 -3.75
N ASN A 223 5.14 -11.87 -5.03
CA ASN A 223 3.99 -11.55 -5.87
C ASN A 223 3.40 -12.78 -6.60
N PRO A 224 3.10 -13.90 -5.90
CA PRO A 224 2.66 -15.13 -6.56
C PRO A 224 1.31 -15.00 -7.27
N ILE A 225 0.36 -14.24 -6.71
CA ILE A 225 -0.97 -14.04 -7.32
C ILE A 225 -0.87 -13.09 -8.51
N ASP A 226 -0.11 -11.99 -8.38
CA ASP A 226 0.12 -11.05 -9.47
C ASP A 226 0.84 -11.75 -10.64
N THR A 227 1.77 -12.67 -10.35
CA THR A 227 2.46 -13.48 -11.36
C THR A 227 1.48 -14.39 -12.11
N ALA A 228 0.70 -15.18 -11.39
CA ALA A 228 -0.29 -16.07 -11.99
C ALA A 228 -1.33 -15.31 -12.82
N LEU A 229 -1.76 -14.13 -12.33
CA LEU A 229 -2.71 -13.28 -13.03
C LEU A 229 -2.10 -12.73 -14.33
N TRP A 230 -0.88 -12.21 -14.27
CA TRP A 230 -0.15 -11.72 -15.45
C TRP A 230 0.06 -12.82 -16.48
N GLU A 231 0.59 -13.97 -16.08
CA GLU A 231 0.86 -15.10 -16.98
C GLU A 231 -0.41 -15.60 -17.68
N SER A 232 -1.50 -15.74 -16.92
CA SER A 232 -2.79 -16.18 -17.48
C SER A 232 -3.31 -15.20 -18.54
N TRP A 233 -3.28 -13.89 -18.28
CA TRP A 233 -3.78 -12.89 -19.21
C TRP A 233 -2.82 -12.65 -20.38
N HIS A 234 -1.52 -12.72 -20.13
CA HIS A 234 -0.50 -12.59 -21.19
C HIS A 234 -0.55 -13.77 -22.16
N ALA A 235 -0.66 -14.99 -21.67
CA ALA A 235 -0.81 -16.20 -22.49
C ALA A 235 -2.09 -16.17 -23.34
N ALA A 236 -3.18 -15.60 -22.82
CA ALA A 236 -4.41 -15.38 -23.57
C ALA A 236 -4.30 -14.21 -24.59
N GLY A 237 -3.13 -13.57 -24.69
CA GLY A 237 -2.87 -12.46 -25.61
C GLY A 237 -3.61 -11.17 -25.25
N PHE A 238 -4.09 -11.04 -24.01
CA PHE A 238 -5.00 -9.95 -23.57
C PHE A 238 -6.22 -9.79 -24.50
N ALA A 239 -6.47 -10.78 -25.36
CA ALA A 239 -7.44 -10.68 -26.46
C ALA A 239 -8.89 -10.85 -26.00
N ALA A 240 -9.12 -11.45 -24.85
CA ALA A 240 -10.46 -11.80 -24.36
C ALA A 240 -11.34 -10.57 -24.06
N ALA A 241 -10.73 -9.42 -23.86
CA ALA A 241 -11.45 -8.17 -23.59
C ALA A 241 -11.73 -7.33 -24.83
N GLN A 242 -11.47 -7.86 -26.00
CA GLN A 242 -11.58 -7.06 -27.21
C GLN A 242 -12.95 -7.07 -27.81
N VAL A 243 -13.47 -5.88 -28.00
CA VAL A 243 -14.34 -5.46 -29.10
C VAL A 243 -15.81 -5.91 -29.06
N ARG A 244 -16.26 -6.73 -28.16
CA ARG A 244 -17.69 -6.90 -27.96
C ARG A 244 -18.09 -6.44 -26.58
N PRO A 245 -18.84 -5.32 -26.45
CA PRO A 245 -19.51 -5.04 -25.20
C PRO A 245 -20.45 -6.22 -24.96
N ARG A 246 -20.08 -7.14 -24.08
CA ARG A 246 -21.09 -7.96 -23.46
C ARG A 246 -21.93 -7.00 -22.63
N PRO A 247 -23.23 -6.87 -22.88
CA PRO A 247 -24.09 -6.16 -21.95
C PRO A 247 -23.86 -6.85 -20.60
N LEU A 248 -23.22 -6.13 -19.68
CA LEU A 248 -23.17 -6.56 -18.30
C LEU A 248 -24.60 -6.42 -17.81
N ASP A 249 -25.28 -7.56 -17.70
CA ASP A 249 -26.56 -7.63 -17.04
C ASP A 249 -26.44 -6.86 -15.72
N PRO A 250 -27.27 -5.83 -15.48
CA PRO A 250 -27.33 -5.14 -14.19
C PRO A 250 -27.50 -6.11 -13.01
N GLN A 251 -28.15 -7.24 -13.26
CA GLN A 251 -28.31 -8.36 -12.34
C GLN A 251 -26.95 -9.00 -12.00
N CYS A 252 -26.01 -9.10 -12.95
CA CYS A 252 -24.70 -9.68 -12.74
C CYS A 252 -23.83 -8.86 -11.75
N LYS A 253 -24.08 -7.56 -11.60
CA LYS A 253 -23.42 -6.70 -10.59
C LYS A 253 -23.85 -7.04 -9.17
N SER A 254 -25.15 -7.18 -8.95
CA SER A 254 -25.70 -7.52 -7.63
C SER A 254 -25.41 -8.97 -7.30
N ASP A 255 -25.47 -9.87 -8.28
CA ASP A 255 -25.28 -11.29 -8.10
C ASP A 255 -23.81 -11.67 -7.90
N PHE A 256 -22.87 -11.04 -8.61
CA PHE A 256 -21.43 -11.23 -8.35
C PHE A 256 -21.04 -10.73 -6.97
N LEU A 257 -21.49 -9.54 -6.56
CA LEU A 257 -21.25 -9.00 -5.22
C LEU A 257 -22.08 -9.74 -4.15
N ALA A 258 -23.31 -10.10 -4.43
CA ALA A 258 -24.19 -10.77 -3.48
C ALA A 258 -23.91 -12.26 -3.36
N HIS A 259 -23.70 -12.99 -4.46
CA HIS A 259 -23.47 -14.44 -4.44
C HIS A 259 -22.04 -14.82 -4.04
N GLU A 260 -21.03 -14.07 -4.52
CA GLU A 260 -19.63 -14.46 -4.35
C GLU A 260 -18.97 -13.85 -3.11
N ILE A 261 -19.40 -12.66 -2.73
CA ILE A 261 -18.77 -11.90 -1.63
C ILE A 261 -19.64 -11.88 -0.38
N LEU A 262 -20.96 -11.94 -0.52
CA LEU A 262 -21.90 -11.70 0.58
C LEU A 262 -22.57 -12.92 1.18
N ARG A 263 -22.68 -14.06 0.49
CA ARG A 263 -23.41 -15.22 1.05
C ARG A 263 -22.76 -15.91 2.25
N PRO A 264 -21.45 -16.16 2.33
CA PRO A 264 -20.80 -16.52 3.60
C PRO A 264 -20.36 -15.30 4.40
N GLY A 265 -20.25 -14.15 3.73
CA GLY A 265 -19.61 -12.95 4.26
C GLY A 265 -20.55 -11.94 4.89
N PHE A 266 -21.90 -12.07 4.77
CA PHE A 266 -22.78 -11.03 5.32
C PHE A 266 -22.69 -10.95 6.84
N VAL A 267 -22.59 -12.08 7.52
CA VAL A 267 -22.31 -12.14 8.96
C VAL A 267 -20.87 -11.67 9.24
N PHE A 268 -19.91 -12.10 8.42
CA PHE A 268 -18.50 -11.73 8.55
C PHE A 268 -18.26 -10.27 8.15
N ALA A 269 -18.92 -9.74 7.12
CA ALA A 269 -18.84 -8.32 6.75
C ALA A 269 -19.54 -7.40 7.78
N ARG A 270 -20.57 -7.90 8.48
CA ARG A 270 -21.18 -7.19 9.61
C ARG A 270 -20.29 -7.24 10.85
N LEU A 271 -19.62 -8.37 11.10
CA LEU A 271 -18.54 -8.49 12.09
C LEU A 271 -17.33 -7.63 11.71
N CYS A 272 -16.89 -7.65 10.45
CA CYS A 272 -15.78 -6.81 9.98
C CYS A 272 -16.13 -5.32 9.94
N ARG A 273 -17.39 -4.93 9.67
CA ARG A 273 -17.84 -3.53 9.86
C ARG A 273 -17.83 -3.14 11.33
N ARG A 274 -18.27 -4.02 12.21
CA ARG A 274 -18.25 -3.79 13.65
C ARG A 274 -16.82 -3.79 14.21
N TYR A 275 -15.98 -4.72 13.77
CA TYR A 275 -14.54 -4.78 14.08
C TYR A 275 -13.76 -3.64 13.40
N GLY A 276 -14.05 -3.35 12.15
CA GLY A 276 -13.45 -2.23 11.42
C GLY A 276 -13.87 -0.86 11.95
N MET A 277 -15.07 -0.74 12.53
CA MET A 277 -15.51 0.47 13.25
C MET A 277 -14.84 0.60 14.61
N LEU A 278 -14.58 -0.52 15.30
CA LEU A 278 -13.79 -0.56 16.53
C LEU A 278 -12.32 -0.24 16.26
N LEU A 279 -11.73 -0.81 15.18
CA LEU A 279 -10.38 -0.50 14.72
C LEU A 279 -10.27 0.96 14.22
N ARG A 280 -11.27 1.47 13.50
CA ARG A 280 -11.30 2.88 13.07
C ARG A 280 -11.39 3.86 14.23
N ARG A 281 -12.11 3.53 15.29
CA ARG A 281 -12.16 4.35 16.53
C ARG A 281 -10.82 4.30 17.29
N GLY A 282 -10.13 3.16 17.28
CA GLY A 282 -8.76 3.03 17.81
C GLY A 282 -7.75 3.76 16.93
N ALA A 283 -7.76 3.55 15.61
CA ALA A 283 -6.86 4.19 14.66
C ALA A 283 -6.95 5.74 14.67
N GLY A 284 -8.14 6.30 14.89
CA GLY A 284 -8.29 7.75 15.06
C GLY A 284 -7.60 8.30 16.32
N GLY A 285 -7.44 7.47 17.35
CA GLY A 285 -6.64 7.77 18.54
C GLY A 285 -5.14 7.77 18.22
N ILE A 286 -4.67 6.75 17.51
CA ILE A 286 -3.25 6.61 17.11
C ILE A 286 -2.82 7.81 16.27
N VAL A 287 -3.53 8.12 15.19
CA VAL A 287 -3.19 9.26 14.30
C VAL A 287 -3.16 10.60 15.06
N ARG A 288 -4.03 10.78 16.05
CA ARG A 288 -4.00 11.98 16.90
C ARG A 288 -2.82 11.94 17.87
N GLY A 289 -2.48 10.76 18.37
CA GLY A 289 -1.29 10.53 19.18
C GLY A 289 -0.01 10.86 18.40
N ASP A 290 0.13 10.33 17.18
CA ASP A 290 1.28 10.60 16.32
C ASP A 290 1.42 12.10 16.01
N ARG A 291 0.34 12.78 15.66
CA ARG A 291 0.37 14.23 15.42
C ARG A 291 0.74 15.04 16.66
N ALA A 292 0.28 14.62 17.83
CA ALA A 292 0.62 15.27 19.08
C ALA A 292 2.10 15.04 19.42
N ARG A 293 2.60 13.83 19.24
CA ARG A 293 4.03 13.49 19.36
C ARG A 293 4.89 14.34 18.42
N ASP A 294 4.55 14.36 17.13
CA ASP A 294 5.29 15.09 16.10
C ASP A 294 5.27 16.62 16.33
N ALA A 295 4.28 17.10 17.09
CA ALA A 295 4.17 18.49 17.55
C ALA A 295 4.81 18.72 18.93
N GLY A 296 5.51 17.73 19.51
CA GLY A 296 6.13 17.83 20.84
C GLY A 296 5.13 17.86 22.02
N ARG A 297 3.84 17.64 21.78
CA ARG A 297 2.79 17.68 22.81
C ARG A 297 2.62 16.30 23.44
N TRP A 298 3.58 15.93 24.27
CA TRP A 298 3.70 14.59 24.83
C TRP A 298 2.56 14.17 25.74
N ASP A 299 2.02 15.10 26.53
CA ASP A 299 0.81 14.89 27.37
C ASP A 299 -0.41 14.51 26.53
N LEU A 300 -0.60 15.19 25.42
CA LEU A 300 -1.71 14.92 24.51
C LEU A 300 -1.48 13.60 23.74
N ALA A 301 -0.24 13.31 23.36
CA ALA A 301 0.15 12.06 22.72
C ALA A 301 -0.14 10.87 23.65
N ALA A 302 0.30 10.92 24.91
CA ALA A 302 0.06 9.89 25.91
C ALA A 302 -1.44 9.65 26.12
N ARG A 303 -2.25 10.70 26.25
CA ARG A 303 -3.72 10.57 26.36
C ARG A 303 -4.36 9.88 25.16
N HIS A 304 -3.89 10.19 23.96
CA HIS A 304 -4.43 9.58 22.75
C HIS A 304 -4.02 8.12 22.59
N TYR A 305 -2.75 7.77 22.88
CA TYR A 305 -2.29 6.39 22.84
C TYR A 305 -2.97 5.53 23.93
N ARG A 306 -3.14 6.04 25.15
CA ARG A 306 -3.88 5.35 26.20
C ARG A 306 -5.30 5.00 25.77
N ARG A 307 -6.06 5.96 25.23
CA ARG A 307 -7.41 5.71 24.69
C ARG A 307 -7.42 4.72 23.51
N ALA A 308 -6.36 4.67 22.73
CA ALA A 308 -6.21 3.67 21.67
C ALA A 308 -5.98 2.28 22.26
N LEU A 309 -5.15 2.17 23.30
CA LEU A 309 -4.82 0.92 24.01
C LEU A 309 -6.02 0.34 24.78
N GLU A 310 -6.92 1.17 25.32
CA GLU A 310 -8.19 0.71 25.90
C GLU A 310 -9.02 -0.13 24.90
N ARG A 311 -8.87 0.14 23.61
CA ARG A 311 -9.60 -0.55 22.53
C ARG A 311 -8.78 -1.60 21.82
N MET A 312 -7.45 -1.48 21.86
CA MET A 312 -6.49 -2.34 21.18
C MET A 312 -5.36 -2.76 22.13
N PRO A 313 -5.67 -3.46 23.25
CA PRO A 313 -4.68 -3.79 24.27
C PRO A 313 -3.59 -4.75 23.82
N LYS A 314 -3.81 -5.42 22.67
CA LYS A 314 -2.87 -6.39 22.06
C LYS A 314 -2.07 -5.80 20.90
N ALA A 315 -1.88 -4.48 20.85
CA ALA A 315 -1.13 -3.80 19.79
C ALA A 315 0.27 -3.38 20.32
N PRO A 316 1.33 -4.17 20.12
CA PRO A 316 2.66 -3.89 20.70
C PRO A 316 3.21 -2.53 20.26
N ALA A 317 3.10 -2.19 18.98
CA ALA A 317 3.58 -0.91 18.46
C ALA A 317 2.96 0.32 19.14
N ILE A 318 1.70 0.23 19.60
CA ILE A 318 1.05 1.34 20.30
C ILE A 318 1.57 1.45 21.74
N TRP A 319 1.85 0.32 22.37
CA TRP A 319 2.48 0.31 23.69
C TRP A 319 3.86 0.98 23.65
N VAL A 320 4.65 0.76 22.58
CA VAL A 320 5.94 1.45 22.38
C VAL A 320 5.74 2.95 22.26
N GLN A 321 4.81 3.42 21.42
CA GLN A 321 4.55 4.86 21.25
C GLN A 321 4.03 5.51 22.54
N TYR A 322 3.23 4.78 23.31
CA TYR A 322 2.78 5.23 24.62
C TYR A 322 3.96 5.35 25.60
N GLY A 323 4.85 4.36 25.61
CA GLY A 323 6.08 4.39 26.39
C GLY A 323 7.00 5.57 26.04
N HIS A 324 7.14 5.89 24.74
CA HIS A 324 7.88 7.08 24.31
C HIS A 324 7.28 8.38 24.85
N ALA A 325 5.96 8.52 24.79
CA ALA A 325 5.28 9.71 25.30
C ALA A 325 5.44 9.85 26.83
N LEU A 326 5.31 8.74 27.56
CA LEU A 326 5.50 8.72 29.02
C LEU A 326 6.97 9.02 29.41
N LYS A 327 7.94 8.46 28.66
CA LYS A 327 9.37 8.73 28.88
C LYS A 327 9.68 10.22 28.68
N ALA A 328 9.13 10.84 27.64
CA ALA A 328 9.31 12.25 27.36
C ALA A 328 8.67 13.16 28.43
N LEU A 329 7.63 12.67 29.12
CA LEU A 329 7.00 13.36 30.28
C LEU A 329 7.74 13.13 31.60
N GLY A 330 8.79 12.28 31.61
CA GLY A 330 9.48 11.90 32.84
C GLY A 330 8.77 10.83 33.68
N GLU A 331 7.63 10.31 33.19
CA GLU A 331 6.88 9.23 33.87
C GLU A 331 7.57 7.87 33.65
N LEU A 332 8.80 7.75 34.12
CA LEU A 332 9.71 6.64 33.80
C LEU A 332 9.17 5.25 34.19
N PRO A 333 8.57 5.05 35.40
CA PRO A 333 8.02 3.75 35.77
C PRO A 333 6.82 3.34 34.87
N ALA A 334 6.00 4.30 34.45
CA ALA A 334 4.90 4.03 33.55
C ALA A 334 5.39 3.73 32.12
N ALA A 335 6.45 4.40 31.66
CA ALA A 335 7.10 4.13 30.38
C ALA A 335 7.68 2.71 30.36
N GLU A 336 8.38 2.29 31.42
CA GLU A 336 8.88 0.92 31.60
C GLU A 336 7.76 -0.11 31.49
N ALA A 337 6.67 0.09 32.22
CA ALA A 337 5.50 -0.80 32.19
C ALA A 337 4.94 -0.92 30.76
N ALA A 338 4.89 0.18 30.00
CA ALA A 338 4.42 0.19 28.63
C ALA A 338 5.37 -0.61 27.69
N TYR A 339 6.70 -0.45 27.81
CA TYR A 339 7.67 -1.22 27.03
C TYR A 339 7.64 -2.72 27.39
N ARG A 340 7.58 -3.06 28.67
CA ARG A 340 7.41 -4.45 29.11
C ARG A 340 6.12 -5.07 28.59
N ARG A 341 5.03 -4.29 28.53
CA ARG A 341 3.77 -4.76 27.95
C ARG A 341 3.89 -5.01 26.47
N SER A 342 4.62 -4.15 25.73
CA SER A 342 4.93 -4.38 24.33
C SER A 342 5.71 -5.67 24.11
N LEU A 343 6.78 -5.87 24.90
CA LEU A 343 7.64 -7.05 24.84
C LEU A 343 6.93 -8.35 25.22
N ALA A 344 5.97 -8.28 26.14
CA ALA A 344 5.12 -9.44 26.47
C ALA A 344 4.21 -9.85 25.29
N LEU A 345 3.91 -8.93 24.38
CA LEU A 345 3.10 -9.18 23.19
C LEU A 345 3.95 -9.53 21.96
N ASP A 346 5.15 -8.98 21.87
CA ASP A 346 6.12 -9.19 20.79
C ASP A 346 7.54 -9.06 21.34
N PRO A 347 8.15 -10.19 21.81
CA PRO A 347 9.48 -10.19 22.39
C PRO A 347 10.60 -10.05 21.36
N GLY A 348 10.28 -10.14 20.06
CA GLY A 348 11.26 -10.13 18.97
C GLY A 348 11.80 -8.76 18.60
N THR A 349 11.20 -7.68 19.06
CA THR A 349 11.53 -6.31 18.64
C THR A 349 12.73 -5.76 19.39
N ALA A 350 13.93 -5.75 18.76
CA ALA A 350 15.18 -5.25 19.35
C ALA A 350 15.08 -3.80 19.83
N ASP A 351 14.45 -2.91 19.04
CA ASP A 351 14.28 -1.50 19.41
C ASP A 351 13.49 -1.32 20.71
N THR A 352 12.50 -2.15 20.98
CA THR A 352 11.72 -2.06 22.23
C THR A 352 12.57 -2.41 23.43
N TRP A 353 13.49 -3.38 23.32
CA TRP A 353 14.48 -3.70 24.35
C TRP A 353 15.44 -2.54 24.60
N LEU A 354 15.91 -1.88 23.52
CA LEU A 354 16.73 -0.67 23.62
C LEU A 354 16.01 0.43 24.39
N GLN A 355 14.74 0.68 24.07
CA GLN A 355 13.94 1.72 24.73
C GLN A 355 13.64 1.40 26.19
N LEU A 356 13.46 0.13 26.52
CA LEU A 356 13.36 -0.34 27.91
C LEU A 356 14.65 -0.06 28.67
N GLY A 357 15.80 -0.40 28.10
CA GLY A 357 17.11 -0.08 28.65
C GLY A 357 17.30 1.40 28.94
N HIS A 358 16.93 2.27 28.00
CA HIS A 358 16.95 3.72 28.22
C HIS A 358 16.04 4.17 29.37
N ALA A 359 14.84 3.61 29.51
CA ALA A 359 13.94 3.96 30.60
C ALA A 359 14.48 3.50 31.96
N LEU A 360 15.10 2.32 32.02
CA LEU A 360 15.73 1.79 33.23
C LEU A 360 16.99 2.59 33.61
N LYS A 361 17.81 2.96 32.64
CA LYS A 361 19.00 3.81 32.85
C LYS A 361 18.61 5.16 33.42
N LEU A 362 17.57 5.79 32.91
CA LEU A 362 17.07 7.07 33.43
C LEU A 362 16.49 6.95 34.87
N GLN A 363 16.09 5.75 35.28
CA GLN A 363 15.67 5.45 36.64
C GLN A 363 16.86 5.11 37.57
N GLY A 364 18.11 5.12 37.09
CA GLY A 364 19.31 4.72 37.82
C GLY A 364 19.47 3.22 38.00
N ARG A 365 18.64 2.38 37.39
CA ARG A 365 18.66 0.91 37.45
C ARG A 365 19.62 0.35 36.40
N LEU A 366 20.93 0.63 36.59
CA LEU A 366 21.94 0.40 35.57
C LEU A 366 22.15 -1.07 35.20
N ALA A 367 22.06 -2.00 36.20
CA ALA A 367 22.19 -3.43 35.96
C ALA A 367 21.07 -3.96 35.03
N GLU A 368 19.83 -3.61 35.34
CA GLU A 368 18.67 -4.02 34.52
C GLU A 368 18.67 -3.34 33.15
N ALA A 369 19.19 -2.11 33.08
CA ALA A 369 19.39 -1.45 31.79
C ALA A 369 20.39 -2.21 30.91
N ALA A 370 21.50 -2.70 31.49
CA ALA A 370 22.48 -3.49 30.77
C ALA A 370 21.88 -4.82 30.27
N GLU A 371 21.06 -5.49 31.07
CA GLU A 371 20.32 -6.70 30.64
C GLU A 371 19.42 -6.40 29.45
N ALA A 372 18.66 -5.30 29.49
CA ALA A 372 17.79 -4.90 28.39
C ALA A 372 18.59 -4.57 27.11
N TYR A 373 19.74 -3.94 27.21
CA TYR A 373 20.61 -3.68 26.07
C TYR A 373 21.23 -4.97 25.52
N ALA A 374 21.58 -5.93 26.38
CA ALA A 374 22.04 -7.26 25.95
C ALA A 374 20.93 -8.01 25.20
N GLU A 375 19.69 -7.95 25.67
CA GLU A 375 18.53 -8.52 24.99
C GLU A 375 18.25 -7.84 23.63
N CYS A 376 18.54 -6.54 23.51
CA CYS A 376 18.53 -5.86 22.22
C CYS A 376 19.56 -6.45 21.27
N LEU A 377 20.80 -6.63 21.72
CA LEU A 377 21.88 -7.20 20.91
C LEU A 377 21.64 -8.67 20.54
N ALA A 378 21.01 -9.45 21.41
CA ALA A 378 20.63 -10.82 21.09
C ALA A 378 19.67 -10.92 19.89
N ARG A 379 18.91 -9.85 19.59
CA ARG A 379 17.97 -9.76 18.48
C ARG A 379 18.50 -8.97 17.29
N ASP A 380 19.31 -7.97 17.54
CA ASP A 380 20.02 -7.17 16.53
C ASP A 380 21.49 -7.00 16.96
N PRO A 381 22.35 -7.95 16.61
CA PRO A 381 23.79 -7.90 16.92
C PRO A 381 24.51 -6.68 16.37
N ALA A 382 23.97 -6.06 15.33
CA ALA A 382 24.56 -4.90 14.67
C ALA A 382 24.11 -3.56 15.28
N SER A 383 23.28 -3.56 16.33
CA SER A 383 22.76 -2.35 16.96
C SER A 383 23.86 -1.48 17.57
N PRO A 384 24.28 -0.35 16.94
CA PRO A 384 25.36 0.47 17.45
C PRO A 384 24.97 1.19 18.74
N HIS A 385 23.69 1.48 18.92
CA HIS A 385 23.19 2.15 20.13
C HIS A 385 23.29 1.25 21.35
N ALA A 386 22.89 -0.03 21.24
CA ALA A 386 22.97 -0.96 22.36
C ALA A 386 24.43 -1.26 22.73
N GLN A 387 25.32 -1.41 21.73
CA GLN A 387 26.76 -1.57 21.97
C GLN A 387 27.36 -0.37 22.70
N HIS A 388 27.03 0.83 22.24
CA HIS A 388 27.48 2.08 22.86
C HIS A 388 26.99 2.21 24.30
N GLU A 389 25.73 1.90 24.55
CA GLU A 389 25.14 2.00 25.89
C GLU A 389 25.74 0.99 26.86
N LEU A 390 26.01 -0.25 26.44
CA LEU A 390 26.69 -1.25 27.26
C LEU A 390 28.13 -0.83 27.56
N ALA A 391 28.85 -0.33 26.59
CA ALA A 391 30.22 0.17 26.81
C ALA A 391 30.23 1.36 27.80
N ALA A 392 29.25 2.27 27.71
CA ALA A 392 29.07 3.39 28.64
C ALA A 392 28.73 2.93 30.07
N LEU A 393 28.14 1.72 30.23
CA LEU A 393 27.90 1.07 31.51
C LEU A 393 29.07 0.24 31.99
N GLY A 394 30.23 0.30 31.31
CA GLY A 394 31.47 -0.38 31.71
C GLY A 394 31.61 -1.83 31.22
N TRP A 395 30.77 -2.28 30.31
CA TRP A 395 30.90 -3.59 29.68
C TRP A 395 32.10 -3.61 28.72
N THR A 396 32.95 -4.61 28.86
CA THR A 396 34.06 -4.84 27.94
C THR A 396 33.58 -5.41 26.61
N SER A 397 34.37 -5.22 25.57
CA SER A 397 34.08 -5.81 24.25
C SER A 397 33.93 -7.35 24.34
N ALA A 398 34.68 -8.01 25.19
CA ALA A 398 34.57 -9.46 25.42
C ALA A 398 33.21 -9.84 26.04
N GLN A 399 32.72 -9.08 27.01
CA GLN A 399 31.41 -9.29 27.62
C GLN A 399 30.27 -9.05 26.62
N ILE A 400 30.39 -8.02 25.79
CA ILE A 400 29.43 -7.73 24.72
C ILE A 400 29.42 -8.85 23.67
N THR A 401 30.59 -9.34 23.26
CA THR A 401 30.72 -10.48 22.34
C THR A 401 30.15 -11.77 22.91
N ALA A 402 30.37 -12.03 24.19
CA ALA A 402 29.80 -13.20 24.89
C ALA A 402 28.26 -13.12 24.94
N ALA A 403 27.68 -11.94 25.19
CA ALA A 403 26.22 -11.71 25.15
C ALA A 403 25.61 -11.91 23.76
N LEU A 404 26.40 -11.73 22.71
CA LEU A 404 25.99 -11.98 21.31
C LEU A 404 26.03 -13.48 20.95
N GLY A 405 26.50 -14.38 21.82
CA GLY A 405 26.66 -15.79 21.49
C GLY A 405 27.71 -16.08 20.40
N ILE A 406 28.51 -15.11 20.03
CA ILE A 406 29.61 -15.24 19.07
C ILE A 406 30.77 -15.79 19.86
N GLY A 407 31.03 -17.09 19.75
CA GLY A 407 32.21 -17.73 20.35
C GLY A 407 33.46 -16.95 19.93
N ALA A 408 34.37 -16.71 20.91
CA ALA A 408 35.66 -16.09 20.65
C ALA A 408 36.36 -16.85 19.51
N PRO A 409 36.98 -16.14 18.53
CA PRO A 409 37.81 -16.83 17.55
C PRO A 409 38.87 -17.62 18.30
N ALA A 410 38.96 -18.91 17.99
CA ALA A 410 40.03 -19.75 18.52
C ALA A 410 41.36 -19.09 18.14
N VAL A 411 42.09 -18.60 19.15
CA VAL A 411 43.45 -18.12 18.98
C VAL A 411 44.28 -19.36 18.67
N SER A 412 44.64 -19.51 17.39
CA SER A 412 45.63 -20.47 16.94
C SER A 412 47.01 -19.83 16.96
#